data_416370f135cc83109e50276ba7a7be54
#
_entry.id   416370f135cc83109e50276ba7a7be54
#
_cell.length_a   1.000
_cell.length_b   1.000
_cell.length_c   1.000
_cell.angle_alpha   90.00
_cell.angle_beta   90.00
_cell.angle_gamma   90.00
#
_symmetry.space_group_name_H-M   'P 1'
#
loop_
_entity.id
_entity.type
_entity.pdbx_description
1 polymer ?
#
loop_
_entity_poly.entity_id
_entity_poly.type
_entity_poly.pdbx_seq_one_letter_code
_entity_poly.pdbx_strand_id
1 'polypeptide(L)'
;MRTARFLVCLSGACLMVALFARAEDKLTPVIAAPLVPSTQAVVGTDGKQHLVYELVITNTGTTTATLQTIEVVGADAPTKVLAKFEGAALLSRIRTAGHGPEVTVPQIEFSGTRLFLVDFTLDKDTRVPATLLHRFHLLAAGPPGSPKDQAVAQTYTIAPIEVGTEVTVLGPPLAGKGWTAFNGCCEAGGVHRGTGLSVNGQIHYAQRFAIDWLLLNADAQFFHGDEKDVKSYACYGAKVIAVADGTVVDTLSTLDNQVPGQLPDPKTITLENVDGNHVVLDIGHNKYAFYAHLQKDSLLVSKGDHVKRGQVLGLLGNTGNTSAPHLHFHLMDGTSVLGSSGLPYVIDSFEVAGQLSSEQFKASEVQGGWSKGLYPHPSSRRSEFPLDLSVINF
;
A
#
# COMPACT_ATOMS: atom_id res chain seq x y z
N MET A 1 0.24 20.52 -86.26
CA MET A 1 1.12 19.60 -85.58
C MET A 1 1.52 20.23 -84.21
N ARG A 2 0.92 19.80 -83.13
CA ARG A 2 1.23 20.26 -81.77
C ARG A 2 1.82 19.13 -81.02
N THR A 3 3.10 19.27 -80.69
CA THR A 3 3.86 18.29 -79.87
C THR A 3 3.58 18.50 -78.36
N ALA A 4 2.97 17.52 -77.73
CA ALA A 4 2.79 17.48 -76.27
C ALA A 4 4.06 16.93 -75.59
N ARG A 5 4.63 17.74 -74.66
CA ARG A 5 5.73 17.29 -73.78
C ARG A 5 5.13 16.68 -72.53
N PHE A 6 5.38 15.38 -72.29
CA PHE A 6 5.07 14.72 -71.01
C PHE A 6 6.20 15.04 -70.02
N LEU A 7 5.82 15.62 -68.89
CA LEU A 7 6.68 15.82 -67.74
C LEU A 7 6.53 14.60 -66.84
N VAL A 8 7.57 13.79 -66.67
CA VAL A 8 7.60 12.67 -65.72
C VAL A 8 8.10 13.23 -64.40
N CYS A 9 7.20 13.33 -63.40
CA CYS A 9 7.60 13.57 -62.01
C CYS A 9 8.05 12.25 -61.37
N LEU A 10 9.35 12.07 -61.11
CA LEU A 10 9.87 11.06 -60.23
C LEU A 10 9.64 11.51 -58.79
N SER A 11 8.66 10.90 -58.10
CA SER A 11 8.48 10.98 -56.67
C SER A 11 9.41 9.98 -55.99
N GLY A 12 10.55 10.48 -55.47
CA GLY A 12 11.46 9.71 -54.66
C GLY A 12 10.81 9.40 -53.29
N ALA A 13 10.36 8.18 -53.07
CA ALA A 13 9.98 7.69 -51.76
C ALA A 13 11.25 7.44 -50.95
N CYS A 14 11.58 8.36 -50.02
CA CYS A 14 12.60 8.11 -49.01
C CYS A 14 12.09 7.04 -48.05
N LEU A 15 12.54 5.80 -48.22
CA LEU A 15 12.33 4.72 -47.25
C LEU A 15 13.18 5.03 -46.02
N MET A 16 12.58 5.60 -44.98
CA MET A 16 13.20 5.63 -43.65
C MET A 16 13.22 4.20 -43.11
N VAL A 17 14.34 3.54 -43.26
CA VAL A 17 14.63 2.31 -42.53
C VAL A 17 14.88 2.73 -41.09
N ALA A 18 13.87 2.57 -40.23
CA ALA A 18 14.07 2.65 -38.79
C ALA A 18 14.98 1.46 -38.41
N LEU A 19 16.26 1.74 -38.21
CA LEU A 19 17.18 0.82 -37.56
C LEU A 19 16.69 0.69 -36.10
N PHE A 20 15.87 -0.32 -35.83
CA PHE A 20 15.67 -0.81 -34.47
C PHE A 20 17.04 -1.36 -34.02
N ALA A 21 17.79 -0.55 -33.27
CA ALA A 21 18.94 -1.05 -32.54
C ALA A 21 18.43 -2.16 -31.63
N ARG A 22 18.73 -3.43 -31.98
CA ARG A 22 18.42 -4.57 -31.13
C ARG A 22 19.25 -4.38 -29.87
N ALA A 23 18.60 -4.23 -28.73
CA ALA A 23 19.30 -4.19 -27.46
C ALA A 23 20.13 -5.46 -27.33
N GLU A 24 21.41 -5.32 -27.07
CA GLU A 24 22.31 -6.44 -26.85
C GLU A 24 21.84 -7.25 -25.62
N ASP A 25 21.71 -8.57 -25.77
CA ASP A 25 21.31 -9.44 -24.68
C ASP A 25 22.36 -9.37 -23.57
N LYS A 26 21.90 -9.16 -22.33
CA LYS A 26 22.78 -9.01 -21.18
C LYS A 26 22.43 -10.02 -20.10
N LEU A 27 23.42 -10.72 -19.59
CA LEU A 27 23.25 -11.57 -18.41
C LEU A 27 23.06 -10.71 -17.17
N THR A 28 22.01 -11.01 -16.41
CA THR A 28 21.66 -10.32 -15.17
C THR A 28 21.61 -11.34 -14.03
N PRO A 29 22.66 -11.44 -13.20
CA PRO A 29 22.71 -12.43 -12.11
C PRO A 29 21.68 -12.19 -11.01
N VAL A 30 21.16 -10.99 -10.92
CA VAL A 30 20.01 -10.68 -10.05
C VAL A 30 18.82 -10.32 -10.92
N ILE A 31 17.74 -11.02 -10.73
CA ILE A 31 16.45 -10.74 -11.39
C ILE A 31 15.49 -10.10 -10.42
N ALA A 32 14.55 -9.32 -10.92
CA ALA A 32 13.46 -8.76 -10.12
C ALA A 32 12.17 -8.70 -10.93
N ALA A 33 11.06 -8.80 -10.22
CA ALA A 33 9.73 -8.61 -10.78
C ALA A 33 8.84 -7.89 -9.75
N PRO A 34 7.92 -7.02 -10.18
CA PRO A 34 6.88 -6.49 -9.29
C PRO A 34 6.00 -7.64 -8.76
N LEU A 35 5.58 -7.53 -7.50
CA LEU A 35 4.67 -8.50 -6.88
C LEU A 35 3.24 -8.36 -7.42
N VAL A 36 2.89 -7.18 -7.92
CA VAL A 36 1.60 -6.87 -8.56
C VAL A 36 1.84 -6.36 -9.98
N PRO A 37 0.92 -6.60 -10.92
CA PRO A 37 1.13 -6.22 -12.32
C PRO A 37 1.11 -4.71 -12.55
N SER A 38 0.42 -3.97 -11.68
CA SER A 38 0.29 -2.52 -11.78
C SER A 38 0.13 -1.86 -10.42
N THR A 39 0.43 -0.57 -10.37
CA THR A 39 0.14 0.32 -9.24
C THR A 39 -0.55 1.58 -9.74
N GLN A 40 -1.03 2.44 -8.83
CA GLN A 40 -1.56 3.77 -9.15
C GLN A 40 -0.95 4.79 -8.18
N ALA A 41 -0.76 6.01 -8.67
CA ALA A 41 -0.38 7.12 -7.82
C ALA A 41 -1.61 7.67 -7.10
N VAL A 42 -1.56 7.81 -5.78
CA VAL A 42 -2.60 8.45 -4.98
C VAL A 42 -2.12 9.78 -4.44
N VAL A 43 -2.94 10.81 -4.50
CA VAL A 43 -2.63 12.08 -3.85
C VAL A 43 -2.96 11.96 -2.37
N GLY A 44 -1.95 12.13 -1.52
CA GLY A 44 -2.10 12.11 -0.07
C GLY A 44 -2.50 13.46 0.53
N THR A 45 -2.87 13.46 1.80
CA THR A 45 -3.19 14.69 2.57
C THR A 45 -2.02 15.67 2.69
N ASP A 46 -0.80 15.26 2.37
CA ASP A 46 0.40 16.10 2.23
C ASP A 46 0.49 16.85 0.88
N GLY A 47 -0.45 16.58 -0.04
CA GLY A 47 -0.49 17.17 -1.37
C GLY A 47 0.51 16.57 -2.36
N LYS A 48 1.10 15.41 -2.08
CA LYS A 48 2.00 14.69 -2.99
C LYS A 48 1.33 13.44 -3.56
N GLN A 49 1.85 12.98 -4.69
CA GLN A 49 1.48 11.71 -5.28
C GLN A 49 2.35 10.60 -4.67
N HIS A 50 1.72 9.58 -4.08
CA HIS A 50 2.37 8.42 -3.48
C HIS A 50 2.27 7.22 -4.41
N LEU A 51 3.41 6.55 -4.65
CA LEU A 51 3.49 5.30 -5.40
C LEU A 51 4.06 4.23 -4.47
N VAL A 52 3.32 3.12 -4.34
CA VAL A 52 3.59 2.07 -3.34
C VAL A 52 3.37 0.70 -3.96
N TYR A 53 4.40 -0.15 -3.93
CA TYR A 53 4.38 -1.53 -4.43
C TYR A 53 5.60 -2.31 -3.91
N GLU A 54 5.73 -3.57 -4.27
CA GLU A 54 6.84 -4.42 -3.87
C GLU A 54 7.50 -5.07 -5.08
N LEU A 55 8.82 -5.32 -4.96
CA LEU A 55 9.59 -6.15 -5.88
C LEU A 55 10.00 -7.45 -5.19
N VAL A 56 9.91 -8.55 -5.93
CA VAL A 56 10.60 -9.79 -5.59
C VAL A 56 11.95 -9.78 -6.28
N ILE A 57 13.03 -9.91 -5.54
CA ILE A 57 14.40 -9.86 -6.03
C ILE A 57 15.07 -11.20 -5.74
N THR A 58 15.60 -11.88 -6.76
CA THR A 58 16.25 -13.18 -6.62
C THR A 58 17.66 -13.15 -7.21
N ASN A 59 18.62 -13.63 -6.46
CA ASN A 59 19.98 -13.84 -6.94
C ASN A 59 20.10 -15.21 -7.63
N THR A 60 20.26 -15.19 -8.94
CA THR A 60 20.46 -16.40 -9.78
C THR A 60 21.92 -16.62 -10.15
N GLY A 61 22.83 -15.75 -9.67
CA GLY A 61 24.28 -15.84 -9.88
C GLY A 61 24.93 -16.88 -8.96
N THR A 62 26.24 -17.07 -9.12
CA THR A 62 27.04 -18.07 -8.39
C THR A 62 27.67 -17.54 -7.11
N THR A 63 27.59 -16.22 -6.88
CA THR A 63 28.14 -15.54 -5.69
C THR A 63 27.03 -14.80 -4.95
N THR A 64 27.27 -14.47 -3.69
CA THR A 64 26.41 -13.52 -2.97
C THR A 64 26.33 -12.19 -3.74
N ALA A 65 25.12 -11.71 -3.97
CA ALA A 65 24.87 -10.38 -4.53
C ALA A 65 24.73 -9.36 -3.42
N THR A 66 25.30 -8.16 -3.60
CA THR A 66 25.15 -7.04 -2.68
C THR A 66 24.47 -5.90 -3.40
N LEU A 67 23.27 -5.53 -2.98
CA LEU A 67 22.55 -4.37 -3.50
C LEU A 67 23.21 -3.10 -2.96
N GLN A 68 23.54 -2.16 -3.86
CA GLN A 68 24.15 -0.88 -3.50
C GLN A 68 23.15 0.27 -3.64
N THR A 69 22.41 0.29 -4.76
CA THR A 69 21.41 1.31 -5.04
C THR A 69 20.31 0.71 -5.90
N ILE A 70 19.07 1.11 -5.64
CA ILE A 70 17.94 0.89 -6.54
C ILE A 70 17.37 2.28 -6.88
N GLU A 71 17.29 2.59 -8.16
CA GLU A 71 16.67 3.82 -8.67
C GLU A 71 15.39 3.48 -9.41
N VAL A 72 14.35 4.30 -9.22
CA VAL A 72 13.10 4.24 -10.00
C VAL A 72 13.21 5.27 -11.12
N VAL A 73 12.95 4.85 -12.35
CA VAL A 73 12.96 5.71 -13.54
C VAL A 73 11.72 5.47 -14.39
N GLY A 74 11.33 6.46 -15.20
CA GLY A 74 10.29 6.26 -16.20
C GLY A 74 10.83 5.56 -17.44
N ALA A 75 10.06 4.66 -18.06
CA ALA A 75 10.45 4.03 -19.33
C ALA A 75 10.61 5.05 -20.47
N ASP A 76 9.83 6.13 -20.45
CA ASP A 76 9.87 7.24 -21.42
C ASP A 76 11.02 8.22 -21.16
N ALA A 77 11.62 8.23 -19.97
CA ALA A 77 12.73 9.11 -19.60
C ALA A 77 13.73 8.39 -18.69
N PRO A 78 14.42 7.34 -19.15
CA PRO A 78 15.21 6.44 -18.30
C PRO A 78 16.44 7.10 -17.67
N THR A 79 16.83 8.28 -18.12
CA THR A 79 17.92 9.07 -17.51
C THR A 79 17.48 9.90 -16.31
N LYS A 80 16.16 10.17 -16.19
CA LYS A 80 15.59 10.94 -15.07
C LYS A 80 15.25 10.00 -13.91
N VAL A 81 15.96 10.16 -12.81
CA VAL A 81 15.69 9.42 -11.56
C VAL A 81 14.49 10.05 -10.86
N LEU A 82 13.47 9.25 -10.58
CA LEU A 82 12.26 9.64 -9.84
C LEU A 82 12.43 9.39 -8.34
N ALA A 83 13.06 8.28 -7.98
CA ALA A 83 13.43 7.94 -6.61
C ALA A 83 14.74 7.17 -6.58
N LYS A 84 15.49 7.30 -5.47
CA LYS A 84 16.77 6.62 -5.26
C LYS A 84 16.82 6.07 -3.84
N PHE A 85 17.17 4.80 -3.73
CA PHE A 85 17.33 4.09 -2.46
C PHE A 85 18.77 3.60 -2.33
N GLU A 86 19.48 4.05 -1.31
CA GLU A 86 20.86 3.66 -1.00
C GLU A 86 21.10 3.70 0.51
N GLY A 87 22.15 3.03 1.00
CA GLY A 87 22.50 3.01 2.42
C GLY A 87 21.36 2.57 3.32
N ALA A 88 21.06 3.34 4.36
CA ALA A 88 19.99 3.04 5.32
C ALA A 88 18.60 3.01 4.66
N ALA A 89 18.33 3.91 3.70
CA ALA A 89 17.06 3.93 2.98
C ALA A 89 16.83 2.68 2.11
N LEU A 90 17.88 2.10 1.54
CA LEU A 90 17.82 0.81 0.85
C LEU A 90 17.57 -0.32 1.84
N LEU A 91 18.38 -0.40 2.90
CA LEU A 91 18.34 -1.51 3.86
C LEU A 91 16.98 -1.60 4.58
N SER A 92 16.43 -0.46 4.99
CA SER A 92 15.13 -0.40 5.69
C SER A 92 13.95 -0.88 4.84
N ARG A 93 14.12 -1.09 3.52
CA ARG A 93 13.10 -1.55 2.59
C ARG A 93 13.26 -3.01 2.17
N ILE A 94 14.37 -3.65 2.54
CA ILE A 94 14.60 -5.07 2.23
C ILE A 94 13.92 -5.92 3.29
N ARG A 95 13.18 -6.96 2.84
CA ARG A 95 12.52 -7.94 3.71
C ARG A 95 12.88 -9.36 3.25
N THR A 96 12.86 -10.29 4.19
CA THR A 96 12.79 -11.71 3.85
C THR A 96 11.43 -12.05 3.26
N ALA A 97 11.35 -13.08 2.44
CA ALA A 97 10.06 -13.59 1.98
C ALA A 97 9.34 -14.28 3.16
N GLY A 98 8.12 -13.85 3.46
CA GLY A 98 7.35 -14.35 4.61
C GLY A 98 7.87 -13.82 5.96
N HIS A 99 7.68 -14.60 7.03
CA HIS A 99 8.06 -14.24 8.41
C HIS A 99 9.53 -14.58 8.74
N GLY A 100 10.45 -14.34 7.82
CA GLY A 100 11.87 -14.57 8.08
C GLY A 100 12.48 -13.52 9.02
N PRO A 101 13.75 -13.71 9.41
CA PRO A 101 14.46 -12.77 10.26
C PRO A 101 14.62 -11.40 9.61
N GLU A 102 14.84 -10.39 10.42
CA GLU A 102 15.15 -9.03 9.96
C GLU A 102 16.41 -9.03 9.07
N VAL A 103 16.36 -8.25 8.00
CA VAL A 103 17.48 -8.08 7.09
C VAL A 103 18.40 -6.98 7.61
N THR A 104 19.61 -7.34 8.02
CA THR A 104 20.60 -6.40 8.58
C THR A 104 21.68 -5.99 7.59
N VAL A 105 21.78 -6.66 6.43
CA VAL A 105 22.73 -6.35 5.36
C VAL A 105 22.07 -6.46 3.99
N PRO A 106 22.43 -5.63 2.99
CA PRO A 106 21.79 -5.63 1.68
C PRO A 106 22.32 -6.76 0.78
N GLN A 107 22.46 -7.96 1.34
CA GLN A 107 23.00 -9.13 0.66
C GLN A 107 21.92 -10.15 0.34
N ILE A 108 22.06 -10.79 -0.80
CA ILE A 108 21.22 -11.89 -1.27
C ILE A 108 22.15 -13.05 -1.61
N GLU A 109 22.09 -14.11 -0.86
CA GLU A 109 22.88 -15.32 -1.07
C GLU A 109 22.51 -15.96 -2.42
N PHE A 110 23.36 -16.86 -2.92
CA PHE A 110 23.05 -17.68 -4.09
C PHE A 110 21.69 -18.37 -3.94
N SER A 111 20.84 -18.28 -4.96
CA SER A 111 19.45 -18.76 -4.96
C SER A 111 18.55 -18.11 -3.90
N GLY A 112 19.05 -17.10 -3.20
CA GLY A 112 18.27 -16.36 -2.21
C GLY A 112 17.27 -15.39 -2.84
N THR A 113 16.17 -15.12 -2.12
CA THR A 113 15.13 -14.16 -2.50
C THR A 113 14.93 -13.14 -1.40
N ARG A 114 14.69 -11.89 -1.79
CA ARG A 114 14.29 -10.77 -0.91
C ARG A 114 13.09 -10.05 -1.52
N LEU A 115 12.33 -9.43 -0.65
CA LEU A 115 11.32 -8.45 -1.05
C LEU A 115 11.90 -7.05 -0.87
N PHE A 116 11.56 -6.15 -1.75
CA PHE A 116 11.92 -4.75 -1.65
C PHE A 116 10.64 -3.90 -1.67
N LEU A 117 10.41 -3.17 -0.60
CA LEU A 117 9.23 -2.32 -0.44
C LEU A 117 9.51 -0.97 -1.09
N VAL A 118 8.87 -0.71 -2.22
CA VAL A 118 8.97 0.59 -2.90
C VAL A 118 7.89 1.52 -2.36
N ASP A 119 8.31 2.68 -1.87
CA ASP A 119 7.48 3.82 -1.55
C ASP A 119 8.23 5.10 -1.90
N PHE A 120 7.62 5.95 -2.68
CA PHE A 120 8.18 7.26 -3.01
C PHE A 120 7.08 8.25 -3.39
N THR A 121 7.42 9.53 -3.34
CA THR A 121 6.49 10.61 -3.67
C THR A 121 6.96 11.45 -4.84
N LEU A 122 6.00 12.00 -5.56
CA LEU A 122 6.20 13.03 -6.57
C LEU A 122 5.34 14.25 -6.21
N ASP A 123 5.75 15.42 -6.66
CA ASP A 123 4.89 16.60 -6.53
C ASP A 123 3.57 16.39 -7.27
N LYS A 124 2.47 16.92 -6.74
CA LYS A 124 1.10 16.69 -7.22
C LYS A 124 0.94 16.87 -8.74
N ASP A 125 1.63 17.87 -9.30
CA ASP A 125 1.53 18.22 -10.73
C ASP A 125 2.57 17.50 -11.60
N THR A 126 3.40 16.64 -11.02
CA THR A 126 4.38 15.86 -11.77
C THR A 126 3.67 14.78 -12.58
N ARG A 127 3.93 14.74 -13.90
CA ARG A 127 3.44 13.65 -14.74
C ARG A 127 4.09 12.33 -14.28
N VAL A 128 3.27 11.37 -13.88
CA VAL A 128 3.72 10.01 -13.59
C VAL A 128 3.89 9.25 -14.91
N PRO A 129 5.05 8.58 -15.15
CA PRO A 129 5.23 7.72 -16.32
C PRO A 129 4.22 6.55 -16.32
N ALA A 130 3.77 6.13 -17.50
CA ALA A 130 2.86 4.98 -17.63
C ALA A 130 3.53 3.65 -17.25
N THR A 131 4.85 3.56 -17.36
CA THR A 131 5.63 2.40 -16.97
C THR A 131 6.86 2.87 -16.19
N LEU A 132 7.06 2.31 -15.01
CA LEU A 132 8.27 2.49 -14.20
C LEU A 132 9.21 1.32 -14.41
N LEU A 133 10.49 1.61 -14.34
CA LEU A 133 11.60 0.64 -14.41
C LEU A 133 12.50 0.84 -13.19
N HIS A 134 13.26 -0.21 -12.84
CA HIS A 134 14.16 -0.18 -11.69
C HIS A 134 15.60 -0.39 -12.16
N ARG A 135 16.45 0.61 -11.93
CA ARG A 135 17.88 0.54 -12.19
C ARG A 135 18.59 0.06 -10.94
N PHE A 136 19.20 -1.12 -11.04
CA PHE A 136 19.98 -1.75 -10.00
C PHE A 136 21.45 -1.43 -10.15
N HIS A 137 22.11 -0.99 -9.09
CA HIS A 137 23.54 -0.93 -8.92
C HIS A 137 23.91 -1.94 -7.84
N LEU A 138 24.74 -2.91 -8.19
CA LEU A 138 25.02 -4.05 -7.30
C LEU A 138 26.39 -4.67 -7.57
N LEU A 139 26.90 -5.43 -6.61
CA LEU A 139 27.99 -6.35 -6.78
C LEU A 139 27.40 -7.76 -6.90
N ALA A 140 27.73 -8.49 -7.97
CA ALA A 140 27.22 -9.86 -8.18
C ALA A 140 28.18 -10.65 -9.09
N ALA A 141 27.87 -11.93 -9.34
CA ALA A 141 28.62 -12.77 -10.23
C ALA A 141 28.91 -12.09 -11.57
N GLY A 142 30.17 -12.16 -12.02
CA GLY A 142 30.58 -11.58 -13.29
C GLY A 142 30.01 -12.34 -14.50
N PRO A 143 30.21 -11.80 -15.74
CA PRO A 143 29.84 -12.47 -16.98
C PRO A 143 30.67 -13.76 -17.17
N PRO A 144 30.26 -14.65 -18.12
CA PRO A 144 31.03 -15.86 -18.42
C PRO A 144 32.52 -15.59 -18.67
N GLY A 145 33.38 -16.38 -18.01
CA GLY A 145 34.84 -16.17 -18.05
C GLY A 145 35.38 -15.37 -16.85
N SER A 146 34.55 -14.74 -16.06
CA SER A 146 34.97 -14.17 -14.78
C SER A 146 35.31 -15.26 -13.76
N PRO A 147 36.20 -15.00 -12.78
CA PRO A 147 36.39 -15.90 -11.64
C PRO A 147 35.04 -16.18 -10.94
N LYS A 148 34.74 -17.47 -10.67
CA LYS A 148 33.42 -17.92 -10.19
C LYS A 148 33.07 -17.41 -8.79
N ASP A 149 34.08 -17.05 -8.02
CA ASP A 149 34.03 -16.60 -6.63
C ASP A 149 34.15 -15.07 -6.49
N GLN A 150 34.25 -14.34 -7.61
CA GLN A 150 34.43 -12.90 -7.59
C GLN A 150 33.15 -12.17 -8.01
N ALA A 151 32.62 -11.32 -7.12
CA ALA A 151 31.55 -10.37 -7.45
C ALA A 151 32.17 -9.14 -8.15
N VAL A 152 31.51 -8.68 -9.20
CA VAL A 152 31.86 -7.46 -9.96
C VAL A 152 30.72 -6.45 -9.92
N ALA A 153 31.06 -5.18 -10.06
CA ALA A 153 30.06 -4.11 -10.14
C ALA A 153 29.24 -4.23 -11.44
N GLN A 154 27.93 -4.18 -11.28
CA GLN A 154 26.98 -4.24 -12.39
C GLN A 154 25.92 -3.18 -12.26
N THR A 155 25.47 -2.70 -13.41
CA THR A 155 24.31 -1.76 -13.49
C THR A 155 23.43 -2.18 -14.65
N TYR A 156 22.15 -2.34 -14.38
CA TYR A 156 21.13 -2.62 -15.39
C TYR A 156 19.73 -2.24 -14.90
N THR A 157 18.82 -2.08 -15.87
CA THR A 157 17.42 -1.65 -15.61
C THR A 157 16.49 -2.79 -15.96
N ILE A 158 15.64 -3.17 -15.01
CA ILE A 158 14.73 -4.33 -15.07
C ILE A 158 13.42 -4.05 -14.34
N ALA A 159 12.57 -5.06 -14.21
CA ALA A 159 11.33 -5.07 -13.42
C ALA A 159 10.36 -3.96 -13.80
N PRO A 160 9.82 -3.96 -15.04
CA PRO A 160 8.79 -3.00 -15.43
C PRO A 160 7.52 -3.19 -14.58
N ILE A 161 6.89 -2.08 -14.19
CA ILE A 161 5.57 -2.05 -13.59
C ILE A 161 4.71 -0.99 -14.27
N GLU A 162 3.47 -1.35 -14.62
CA GLU A 162 2.52 -0.41 -15.19
C GLU A 162 1.96 0.51 -14.12
N VAL A 163 1.75 1.78 -14.50
CA VAL A 163 1.08 2.77 -13.63
C VAL A 163 -0.28 3.10 -14.23
N GLY A 164 -1.33 2.64 -13.57
CA GLY A 164 -2.70 2.94 -13.95
C GLY A 164 -3.06 4.39 -13.65
N THR A 165 -3.98 4.95 -14.44
CA THR A 165 -4.44 6.34 -14.31
C THR A 165 -5.68 6.47 -13.44
N GLU A 166 -6.43 5.39 -13.23
CA GLU A 166 -7.68 5.41 -12.49
C GLU A 166 -7.48 4.88 -11.07
N VAL A 167 -7.71 5.75 -10.09
CA VAL A 167 -7.74 5.40 -8.66
C VAL A 167 -9.20 5.21 -8.23
N THR A 168 -9.46 4.22 -7.40
CA THR A 168 -10.80 3.97 -6.87
C THR A 168 -11.19 5.09 -5.90
N VAL A 169 -12.33 5.72 -6.16
CA VAL A 169 -12.91 6.75 -5.27
C VAL A 169 -13.97 6.10 -4.40
N LEU A 170 -13.81 6.22 -3.09
CA LEU A 170 -14.69 5.65 -2.08
C LEU A 170 -15.38 6.77 -1.28
N GLY A 171 -16.53 6.47 -0.69
CA GLY A 171 -17.07 7.26 0.39
C GLY A 171 -16.32 7.02 1.70
N PRO A 172 -16.60 7.79 2.76
CA PRO A 172 -16.03 7.55 4.08
C PRO A 172 -16.58 6.24 4.68
N PRO A 173 -15.74 5.47 5.41
CA PRO A 173 -16.18 4.27 6.14
C PRO A 173 -16.88 4.60 7.47
N LEU A 174 -16.78 5.84 7.93
CA LEU A 174 -17.22 6.35 9.22
C LEU A 174 -17.86 7.74 9.02
N ALA A 175 -18.50 8.28 10.07
CA ALA A 175 -19.05 9.62 10.06
C ALA A 175 -18.66 10.37 11.33
N GLY A 176 -18.64 11.71 11.28
CA GLY A 176 -18.33 12.56 12.42
C GLY A 176 -16.93 13.18 12.35
N LYS A 177 -16.46 13.73 13.48
CA LYS A 177 -15.25 14.52 13.56
C LYS A 177 -14.20 13.88 14.47
N GLY A 178 -12.91 14.12 14.17
CA GLY A 178 -11.80 13.71 15.02
C GLY A 178 -11.28 12.30 14.77
N TRP A 179 -11.55 11.70 13.60
CA TRP A 179 -11.02 10.40 13.24
C TRP A 179 -9.53 10.51 12.88
N THR A 180 -8.71 9.72 13.55
CA THR A 180 -7.27 9.65 13.27
C THR A 180 -6.97 8.47 12.40
N ALA A 181 -6.34 8.69 11.24
CA ALA A 181 -5.76 7.65 10.41
C ALA A 181 -4.47 7.15 11.08
N PHE A 182 -4.43 5.89 11.49
CA PHE A 182 -3.27 5.28 12.13
C PHE A 182 -2.80 4.04 11.37
N ASN A 183 -1.52 3.71 11.47
CA ASN A 183 -0.87 2.65 10.69
C ASN A 183 -1.09 2.78 9.17
N GLY A 184 -1.39 3.98 8.72
CA GLY A 184 -1.72 4.26 7.32
C GLY A 184 -0.51 4.15 6.38
N CYS A 185 -0.78 4.28 5.11
CA CYS A 185 0.23 4.36 4.05
C CYS A 185 1.17 5.56 4.32
N CYS A 186 2.45 5.55 3.90
CA CYS A 186 2.96 4.63 2.91
C CYS A 186 4.37 4.11 3.24
N GLU A 187 4.95 4.46 4.38
CA GLU A 187 6.33 4.16 4.72
C GLU A 187 6.60 2.65 4.80
N ALA A 188 7.76 2.22 4.31
CA ALA A 188 8.19 0.82 4.35
C ALA A 188 8.31 0.26 5.77
N GLY A 189 8.50 1.12 6.79
CA GLY A 189 8.53 0.77 8.22
C GLY A 189 7.17 0.68 8.87
N GLY A 190 6.08 1.09 8.20
CA GLY A 190 4.72 1.03 8.72
C GLY A 190 4.25 -0.39 9.04
N VAL A 191 3.42 -0.55 10.06
CA VAL A 191 2.93 -1.86 10.53
C VAL A 191 2.27 -2.63 9.39
N HIS A 192 1.33 -2.04 8.69
CA HIS A 192 0.62 -2.68 7.57
C HIS A 192 1.53 -3.03 6.40
N ARG A 193 2.61 -2.26 6.17
CA ARG A 193 3.62 -2.55 5.14
C ARG A 193 4.53 -3.73 5.50
N GLY A 194 4.59 -4.12 6.77
CA GLY A 194 5.33 -5.29 7.26
C GLY A 194 4.59 -6.62 7.11
N THR A 195 3.32 -6.63 6.69
CA THR A 195 2.42 -7.79 6.74
C THR A 195 2.43 -8.66 5.48
N GLY A 196 3.55 -8.77 4.78
CA GLY A 196 3.68 -9.67 3.62
C GLY A 196 3.54 -11.14 4.03
N LEU A 197 2.52 -11.83 3.52
CA LEU A 197 2.19 -13.22 3.86
C LEU A 197 2.21 -14.14 2.64
N SER A 198 2.67 -15.37 2.84
CA SER A 198 2.57 -16.43 1.84
C SER A 198 1.23 -17.17 2.03
N VAL A 199 0.26 -16.88 1.17
CA VAL A 199 -1.07 -17.50 1.19
C VAL A 199 -1.33 -18.13 -0.17
N ASN A 200 -1.84 -19.37 -0.19
CA ASN A 200 -2.18 -20.11 -1.43
C ASN A 200 -1.03 -20.15 -2.47
N GLY A 201 0.23 -20.20 -1.99
CA GLY A 201 1.42 -20.31 -2.85
C GLY A 201 1.90 -19.00 -3.47
N GLN A 202 1.36 -17.87 -3.05
CA GLN A 202 1.77 -16.53 -3.48
C GLN A 202 2.04 -15.62 -2.29
N ILE A 203 2.86 -14.59 -2.48
CA ILE A 203 3.10 -13.55 -1.46
C ILE A 203 2.10 -12.42 -1.69
N HIS A 204 1.39 -12.05 -0.63
CA HIS A 204 0.40 -10.98 -0.64
C HIS A 204 0.74 -9.88 0.36
N TYR A 205 0.44 -8.65 0.01
CA TYR A 205 0.43 -7.48 0.89
C TYR A 205 -1.00 -6.92 0.95
N ALA A 206 -1.89 -7.64 1.63
CA ALA A 206 -3.30 -7.31 1.71
C ALA A 206 -3.53 -5.91 2.33
N GLN A 207 -2.74 -5.55 3.33
CA GLN A 207 -2.87 -4.33 4.10
C GLN A 207 -2.03 -3.15 3.55
N ARG A 208 -1.55 -3.20 2.28
CA ARG A 208 -0.68 -2.16 1.69
C ARG A 208 -1.21 -0.72 1.84
N PHE A 209 -2.52 -0.52 1.77
CA PHE A 209 -3.19 0.77 1.93
C PHE A 209 -4.22 0.74 3.06
N ALA A 210 -4.04 -0.11 4.05
CA ALA A 210 -4.93 -0.17 5.19
C ALA A 210 -4.75 1.05 6.10
N ILE A 211 -5.84 1.42 6.76
CA ILE A 211 -5.88 2.46 7.80
C ILE A 211 -6.62 1.89 9.00
N ASP A 212 -6.06 2.08 10.18
CA ASP A 212 -6.71 1.87 11.47
C ASP A 212 -7.31 3.20 11.94
N TRP A 213 -8.63 3.26 12.01
CA TRP A 213 -9.35 4.47 12.37
C TRP A 213 -9.63 4.51 13.87
N LEU A 214 -9.01 5.47 14.57
CA LEU A 214 -9.27 5.77 15.97
C LEU A 214 -9.99 7.11 16.08
N LEU A 215 -10.75 7.31 17.16
CA LEU A 215 -11.49 8.56 17.38
C LEU A 215 -10.92 9.31 18.58
N LEU A 216 -10.50 10.56 18.37
CA LEU A 216 -10.14 11.47 19.44
C LEU A 216 -11.42 12.03 20.08
N ASN A 217 -11.48 12.00 21.40
CA ASN A 217 -12.49 12.71 22.17
C ASN A 217 -12.20 14.24 22.22
N ALA A 218 -13.03 14.99 22.93
CA ALA A 218 -12.88 16.45 23.07
C ALA A 218 -11.53 16.86 23.72
N ASP A 219 -10.93 15.98 24.51
CA ASP A 219 -9.67 16.20 25.22
C ASP A 219 -8.46 15.67 24.44
N ALA A 220 -8.64 15.34 23.16
CA ALA A 220 -7.64 14.74 22.28
C ALA A 220 -7.05 13.43 22.82
N GLN A 221 -7.92 12.59 23.40
CA GLN A 221 -7.58 11.25 23.90
C GLN A 221 -8.40 10.20 23.17
N PHE A 222 -7.86 8.98 23.05
CA PHE A 222 -8.59 7.85 22.45
C PHE A 222 -9.59 7.22 23.43
N PHE A 223 -9.36 7.33 24.73
CA PHE A 223 -10.26 6.81 25.76
C PHE A 223 -10.36 7.75 26.99
N HIS A 224 -11.39 7.53 27.79
CA HIS A 224 -11.57 8.18 29.08
C HIS A 224 -12.08 7.16 30.11
N GLY A 225 -11.38 7.02 31.24
CA GLY A 225 -11.72 6.03 32.27
C GLY A 225 -10.78 4.83 32.27
N ASP A 226 -11.33 3.63 32.43
CA ASP A 226 -10.53 2.39 32.46
C ASP A 226 -10.04 2.02 31.06
N GLU A 227 -8.72 2.00 30.86
CA GLU A 227 -8.08 1.64 29.60
C GLU A 227 -8.34 0.18 29.17
N LYS A 228 -8.74 -0.69 30.12
CA LYS A 228 -9.07 -2.11 29.86
C LYS A 228 -10.54 -2.34 29.51
N ASP A 229 -11.38 -1.33 29.65
CA ASP A 229 -12.78 -1.40 29.21
C ASP A 229 -12.92 -0.81 27.79
N VAL A 230 -13.32 -1.64 26.83
CA VAL A 230 -13.59 -1.20 25.45
C VAL A 230 -14.55 -0.01 25.37
N LYS A 231 -15.48 0.11 26.32
CA LYS A 231 -16.48 1.19 26.40
C LYS A 231 -15.89 2.54 26.77
N SER A 232 -14.68 2.55 27.32
CA SER A 232 -13.93 3.78 27.60
C SER A 232 -13.42 4.47 26.34
N TYR A 233 -13.30 3.73 25.22
CA TYR A 233 -12.76 4.24 23.96
C TYR A 233 -13.80 5.03 23.16
N ALA A 234 -13.43 6.23 22.71
CA ALA A 234 -14.33 7.14 22.02
C ALA A 234 -14.92 6.56 20.72
N CYS A 235 -14.18 5.69 20.04
CA CYS A 235 -14.61 5.05 18.80
C CYS A 235 -15.49 3.82 19.01
N TYR A 236 -15.49 3.21 20.21
CA TYR A 236 -16.23 1.96 20.46
C TYR A 236 -17.74 2.15 20.25
N GLY A 237 -18.34 1.29 19.44
CA GLY A 237 -19.76 1.37 19.09
C GLY A 237 -20.10 2.40 18.01
N ALA A 238 -19.12 3.04 17.42
CA ALA A 238 -19.35 3.92 16.27
C ALA A 238 -19.93 3.11 15.09
N LYS A 239 -20.83 3.74 14.33
CA LYS A 239 -21.45 3.12 13.14
C LYS A 239 -20.42 3.03 12.03
N VAL A 240 -20.21 1.82 11.52
CA VAL A 240 -19.40 1.55 10.32
C VAL A 240 -20.34 1.54 9.12
N ILE A 241 -20.00 2.29 8.06
CA ILE A 241 -20.87 2.52 6.91
C ILE A 241 -20.22 2.06 5.61
N ALA A 242 -21.04 1.63 4.65
CA ALA A 242 -20.59 1.19 3.33
C ALA A 242 -19.98 2.35 2.54
N VAL A 243 -18.75 2.17 2.05
CA VAL A 243 -18.00 3.18 1.26
C VAL A 243 -18.51 3.33 -0.17
N ALA A 244 -19.29 2.35 -0.66
CA ALA A 244 -19.86 2.31 -2.00
C ALA A 244 -21.14 1.46 -2.00
N ASP A 245 -21.90 1.51 -3.09
CA ASP A 245 -22.89 0.49 -3.41
C ASP A 245 -22.19 -0.84 -3.64
N GLY A 246 -22.76 -1.96 -3.20
CA GLY A 246 -22.12 -3.26 -3.40
C GLY A 246 -22.92 -4.42 -2.85
N THR A 247 -22.32 -5.62 -2.93
CA THR A 247 -22.89 -6.86 -2.40
C THR A 247 -21.97 -7.39 -1.29
N VAL A 248 -22.56 -7.73 -0.15
CA VAL A 248 -21.81 -8.38 0.94
C VAL A 248 -21.44 -9.81 0.52
N VAL A 249 -20.15 -10.11 0.44
CA VAL A 249 -19.66 -11.41 -0.02
C VAL A 249 -19.12 -12.29 1.10
N ASP A 250 -18.75 -11.67 2.23
CA ASP A 250 -18.36 -12.41 3.43
C ASP A 250 -18.63 -11.61 4.70
N THR A 251 -18.89 -12.34 5.83
CA THR A 251 -19.11 -11.76 7.16
C THR A 251 -18.67 -12.72 8.25
N LEU A 252 -18.11 -12.17 9.33
CA LEU A 252 -17.91 -12.86 10.60
C LEU A 252 -18.45 -11.95 11.72
N SER A 253 -19.21 -12.51 12.70
CA SER A 253 -19.86 -11.73 13.77
C SER A 253 -19.89 -12.43 15.13
N THR A 254 -19.07 -13.48 15.31
CA THR A 254 -19.20 -14.39 16.44
C THR A 254 -18.14 -14.21 17.54
N LEU A 255 -17.09 -13.43 17.26
CA LEU A 255 -15.96 -13.29 18.18
C LEU A 255 -16.26 -12.21 19.24
N ASP A 256 -15.86 -12.50 20.48
CA ASP A 256 -15.91 -11.53 21.57
C ASP A 256 -14.81 -10.49 21.47
N ASN A 257 -15.02 -9.29 22.02
CA ASN A 257 -14.00 -8.27 22.09
C ASN A 257 -12.82 -8.73 22.94
N GLN A 258 -11.60 -8.39 22.50
CA GLN A 258 -10.40 -8.49 23.31
C GLN A 258 -10.44 -7.44 24.43
N VAL A 259 -9.77 -7.71 25.54
CA VAL A 259 -9.49 -6.71 26.55
C VAL A 259 -8.41 -5.76 25.99
N PRO A 260 -8.64 -4.44 25.94
CA PRO A 260 -7.60 -3.52 25.45
C PRO A 260 -6.26 -3.71 26.16
N GLY A 261 -5.16 -3.62 25.39
CA GLY A 261 -3.80 -3.92 25.86
C GLY A 261 -3.43 -5.41 25.85
N GLN A 262 -4.38 -6.32 25.52
CA GLN A 262 -4.11 -7.76 25.46
C GLN A 262 -4.37 -8.27 24.04
N LEU A 263 -3.33 -8.87 23.45
CA LEU A 263 -3.49 -9.57 22.17
C LEU A 263 -4.02 -10.99 22.42
N PRO A 264 -4.77 -11.57 21.48
CA PRO A 264 -5.21 -12.96 21.58
C PRO A 264 -4.02 -13.93 21.62
N ASP A 265 -4.23 -15.13 22.21
CA ASP A 265 -3.21 -16.18 22.15
C ASP A 265 -2.92 -16.52 20.66
N PRO A 266 -1.67 -16.42 20.20
CA PRO A 266 -1.31 -16.72 18.81
C PRO A 266 -1.76 -18.11 18.33
N LYS A 267 -1.93 -19.07 19.25
CA LYS A 267 -2.42 -20.43 18.94
C LYS A 267 -3.89 -20.47 18.53
N THR A 268 -4.66 -19.43 18.87
CA THR A 268 -6.10 -19.34 18.55
C THR A 268 -6.36 -18.57 17.27
N ILE A 269 -5.30 -17.95 16.70
CA ILE A 269 -5.41 -17.14 15.49
C ILE A 269 -5.37 -18.08 14.27
N THR A 270 -6.33 -17.88 13.37
CA THR A 270 -6.42 -18.51 12.04
C THR A 270 -6.52 -17.45 10.96
N LEU A 271 -6.38 -17.83 9.69
CA LEU A 271 -6.56 -16.89 8.57
C LEU A 271 -7.97 -16.29 8.51
N GLU A 272 -8.97 -17.03 9.05
CA GLU A 272 -10.36 -16.60 9.04
C GLU A 272 -10.71 -15.66 10.19
N ASN A 273 -10.00 -15.72 11.33
CA ASN A 273 -10.36 -14.97 12.52
C ASN A 273 -9.37 -13.87 12.94
N VAL A 274 -8.21 -13.79 12.29
CA VAL A 274 -7.15 -12.84 12.65
C VAL A 274 -7.64 -11.39 12.67
N ASP A 275 -8.44 -10.98 11.69
CA ASP A 275 -8.98 -9.64 11.60
C ASP A 275 -10.34 -9.47 12.34
N GLY A 276 -10.72 -10.44 13.14
CA GLY A 276 -11.92 -10.37 13.97
C GLY A 276 -13.23 -10.43 13.18
N ASN A 277 -14.29 -9.92 13.81
CA ASN A 277 -15.58 -9.78 13.14
C ASN A 277 -15.47 -8.75 12.02
N HIS A 278 -16.03 -9.08 10.85
CA HIS A 278 -15.79 -8.29 9.65
C HIS A 278 -16.92 -8.35 8.64
N VAL A 279 -16.85 -7.43 7.68
CA VAL A 279 -17.64 -7.42 6.45
C VAL A 279 -16.70 -7.28 5.26
N VAL A 280 -16.88 -8.11 4.24
CA VAL A 280 -16.27 -7.95 2.91
C VAL A 280 -17.36 -7.52 1.93
N LEU A 281 -17.20 -6.34 1.33
CA LEU A 281 -18.14 -5.76 0.39
C LEU A 281 -17.55 -5.76 -1.02
N ASP A 282 -18.14 -6.52 -1.94
CA ASP A 282 -17.83 -6.46 -3.38
C ASP A 282 -18.45 -5.17 -3.96
N ILE A 283 -17.59 -4.25 -4.37
CA ILE A 283 -17.97 -2.98 -4.99
C ILE A 283 -17.86 -3.01 -6.52
N GLY A 284 -17.67 -4.21 -7.10
CA GLY A 284 -17.49 -4.42 -8.53
C GLY A 284 -16.04 -4.29 -9.01
N HIS A 285 -15.81 -4.66 -10.27
CA HIS A 285 -14.49 -4.54 -10.92
C HIS A 285 -13.34 -5.27 -10.19
N ASN A 286 -13.61 -6.41 -9.54
CA ASN A 286 -12.68 -7.15 -8.69
C ASN A 286 -12.10 -6.28 -7.56
N LYS A 287 -12.92 -5.44 -6.96
CA LYS A 287 -12.56 -4.59 -5.84
C LYS A 287 -13.46 -4.88 -4.65
N TYR A 288 -12.83 -5.10 -3.51
CA TYR A 288 -13.51 -5.52 -2.28
C TYR A 288 -13.11 -4.60 -1.13
N ALA A 289 -14.09 -3.95 -0.52
CA ALA A 289 -13.86 -3.13 0.67
C ALA A 289 -13.98 -4.01 1.92
N PHE A 290 -12.96 -3.95 2.77
CA PHE A 290 -12.85 -4.75 3.98
C PHE A 290 -12.95 -3.89 5.23
N TYR A 291 -13.83 -4.30 6.15
CA TYR A 291 -14.11 -3.64 7.43
C TYR A 291 -13.93 -4.64 8.55
N ALA A 292 -13.00 -4.42 9.48
CA ALA A 292 -12.65 -5.39 10.50
C ALA A 292 -12.73 -4.86 11.93
N HIS A 293 -12.54 -5.78 12.88
CA HIS A 293 -12.61 -5.58 14.34
C HIS A 293 -13.98 -5.15 14.84
N LEU A 294 -15.06 -5.51 14.14
CA LEU A 294 -16.44 -5.14 14.47
C LEU A 294 -16.92 -5.83 15.76
N GLN A 295 -17.95 -5.28 16.40
CA GLN A 295 -18.55 -5.88 17.60
C GLN A 295 -19.27 -7.18 17.26
N LYS A 296 -19.25 -8.12 18.21
CA LYS A 296 -20.06 -9.34 18.17
C LYS A 296 -21.54 -9.00 18.01
N ASP A 297 -22.22 -9.76 17.15
CA ASP A 297 -23.68 -9.66 16.93
C ASP A 297 -24.18 -8.26 16.55
N SER A 298 -23.28 -7.37 16.07
CA SER A 298 -23.64 -5.99 15.70
C SER A 298 -23.91 -5.79 14.21
N LEU A 299 -23.65 -6.80 13.38
CA LEU A 299 -23.82 -6.68 11.94
C LEU A 299 -25.30 -6.53 11.57
N LEU A 300 -25.59 -5.53 10.74
CA LEU A 300 -26.94 -5.25 10.20
C LEU A 300 -27.09 -5.80 8.78
N VAL A 301 -26.11 -6.54 8.31
CA VAL A 301 -26.05 -7.12 6.97
C VAL A 301 -25.57 -8.56 7.04
N SER A 302 -25.94 -9.33 6.05
CA SER A 302 -25.57 -10.74 5.87
C SER A 302 -24.99 -10.97 4.47
N LYS A 303 -24.22 -12.04 4.31
CA LYS A 303 -23.72 -12.47 3.00
C LYS A 303 -24.86 -12.59 1.99
N GLY A 304 -24.70 -11.95 0.83
CA GLY A 304 -25.67 -11.84 -0.25
C GLY A 304 -26.50 -10.55 -0.25
N ASP A 305 -26.46 -9.76 0.82
CA ASP A 305 -27.18 -8.49 0.87
C ASP A 305 -26.59 -7.46 -0.08
N HIS A 306 -27.46 -6.70 -0.73
CA HIS A 306 -27.08 -5.51 -1.49
C HIS A 306 -27.21 -4.29 -0.61
N VAL A 307 -26.11 -3.55 -0.48
CA VAL A 307 -26.07 -2.33 0.34
C VAL A 307 -25.88 -1.09 -0.52
N LYS A 308 -26.34 0.03 0.00
CA LYS A 308 -26.10 1.35 -0.58
C LYS A 308 -24.97 2.05 0.15
N ARG A 309 -24.20 2.86 -0.55
CA ARG A 309 -23.20 3.75 0.05
C ARG A 309 -23.82 4.55 1.21
N GLY A 310 -23.12 4.61 2.35
CA GLY A 310 -23.61 5.26 3.56
C GLY A 310 -24.53 4.39 4.42
N GLN A 311 -24.94 3.20 3.97
CA GLN A 311 -25.70 2.26 4.78
C GLN A 311 -24.85 1.72 5.93
N VAL A 312 -25.43 1.63 7.13
CA VAL A 312 -24.76 1.07 8.31
C VAL A 312 -24.58 -0.44 8.12
N LEU A 313 -23.36 -0.90 8.27
CA LEU A 313 -22.97 -2.33 8.17
C LEU A 313 -22.95 -3.01 9.54
N GLY A 314 -22.50 -2.30 10.58
CA GLY A 314 -22.32 -2.81 11.93
C GLY A 314 -21.73 -1.74 12.85
N LEU A 315 -21.23 -2.17 14.01
CA LEU A 315 -20.64 -1.29 15.02
C LEU A 315 -19.16 -1.62 15.21
N LEU A 316 -18.33 -0.60 15.38
CA LEU A 316 -16.92 -0.69 15.67
C LEU A 316 -16.69 -1.37 17.03
N GLY A 317 -15.79 -2.35 17.08
CA GLY A 317 -15.47 -3.17 18.25
C GLY A 317 -13.99 -3.28 18.53
N ASN A 318 -13.56 -4.45 19.06
CA ASN A 318 -12.18 -4.80 19.39
C ASN A 318 -11.99 -6.31 19.28
N THR A 319 -12.40 -6.93 18.19
CA THR A 319 -12.37 -8.38 18.01
C THR A 319 -11.20 -8.81 17.11
N GLY A 320 -10.65 -10.03 17.31
CA GLY A 320 -9.52 -10.55 16.54
C GLY A 320 -8.16 -10.09 17.06
N ASN A 321 -7.16 -9.97 16.18
CA ASN A 321 -5.80 -9.56 16.54
C ASN A 321 -5.69 -8.03 16.65
N THR A 322 -6.21 -7.48 17.70
CA THR A 322 -6.25 -6.04 17.99
C THR A 322 -5.92 -5.76 19.44
N SER A 323 -5.23 -4.66 19.72
CA SER A 323 -4.86 -4.23 21.07
C SER A 323 -5.76 -3.11 21.63
N ALA A 324 -6.56 -2.45 20.79
CA ALA A 324 -7.48 -1.39 21.21
C ALA A 324 -8.61 -1.23 20.18
N PRO A 325 -9.79 -0.75 20.59
CA PRO A 325 -10.89 -0.48 19.67
C PRO A 325 -10.48 0.44 18.52
N HIS A 326 -10.69 -0.01 17.28
CA HIS A 326 -10.50 0.78 16.05
C HIS A 326 -11.25 0.12 14.89
N LEU A 327 -11.44 0.82 13.81
CA LEU A 327 -11.88 0.25 12.54
C LEU A 327 -10.64 0.03 11.66
N HIS A 328 -10.28 -1.21 11.40
CA HIS A 328 -9.34 -1.53 10.31
C HIS A 328 -10.09 -1.53 8.99
N PHE A 329 -9.62 -0.75 8.03
CA PHE A 329 -10.23 -0.61 6.72
C PHE A 329 -9.18 -0.64 5.60
N HIS A 330 -9.43 -1.44 4.56
CA HIS A 330 -8.68 -1.37 3.32
C HIS A 330 -9.51 -1.80 2.10
N LEU A 331 -8.99 -1.51 0.91
CA LEU A 331 -9.49 -2.01 -0.37
C LEU A 331 -8.56 -3.10 -0.88
N MET A 332 -9.10 -4.21 -1.41
CA MET A 332 -8.32 -5.35 -1.89
C MET A 332 -8.85 -5.90 -3.22
N ASP A 333 -8.06 -6.73 -3.91
CA ASP A 333 -8.33 -7.27 -5.25
C ASP A 333 -8.99 -8.65 -5.24
N GLY A 334 -9.37 -9.17 -4.07
CA GLY A 334 -10.01 -10.47 -3.92
C GLY A 334 -10.79 -10.56 -2.63
N THR A 335 -11.49 -11.68 -2.43
CA THR A 335 -12.33 -11.93 -1.23
C THR A 335 -11.57 -12.50 -0.05
N SER A 336 -10.35 -12.98 -0.27
CA SER A 336 -9.50 -13.52 0.81
C SER A 336 -8.81 -12.38 1.53
N VAL A 337 -9.11 -12.19 2.80
CA VAL A 337 -8.63 -11.06 3.60
C VAL A 337 -7.10 -10.95 3.63
N LEU A 338 -6.38 -12.07 3.78
CA LEU A 338 -4.91 -12.11 3.79
C LEU A 338 -4.29 -12.64 2.49
N GLY A 339 -5.08 -13.29 1.63
CA GLY A 339 -4.63 -13.85 0.35
C GLY A 339 -4.98 -12.95 -0.86
N SER A 340 -5.22 -11.67 -0.63
CA SER A 340 -5.44 -10.65 -1.65
C SER A 340 -4.35 -9.58 -1.60
N SER A 341 -4.28 -8.71 -2.60
CA SER A 341 -3.39 -7.54 -2.58
C SER A 341 -4.17 -6.28 -2.27
N GLY A 342 -3.65 -5.47 -1.35
CA GLY A 342 -4.21 -4.16 -1.03
C GLY A 342 -4.12 -3.21 -2.22
N LEU A 343 -5.23 -2.59 -2.57
CA LEU A 343 -5.37 -1.66 -3.68
C LEU A 343 -5.36 -0.21 -3.18
N PRO A 344 -4.76 0.72 -3.93
CA PRO A 344 -4.86 2.14 -3.62
C PRO A 344 -6.28 2.66 -3.84
N TYR A 345 -6.70 3.57 -2.99
CA TYR A 345 -7.98 4.26 -3.07
C TYR A 345 -7.84 5.70 -2.60
N VAL A 346 -8.86 6.51 -2.85
CA VAL A 346 -9.00 7.86 -2.29
C VAL A 346 -10.41 8.03 -1.74
N ILE A 347 -10.56 8.91 -0.76
CA ILE A 347 -11.88 9.28 -0.22
C ILE A 347 -12.37 10.51 -0.97
N ASP A 348 -13.62 10.48 -1.42
CA ASP A 348 -14.19 11.50 -2.30
C ASP A 348 -14.21 12.91 -1.70
N SER A 349 -14.53 13.00 -0.39
CA SER A 349 -14.58 14.28 0.32
C SER A 349 -14.45 14.09 1.83
N PHE A 350 -13.64 14.93 2.45
CA PHE A 350 -13.42 15.02 3.89
C PHE A 350 -12.73 16.35 4.24
N GLU A 351 -12.58 16.62 5.53
CA GLU A 351 -11.76 17.74 6.02
C GLU A 351 -10.55 17.20 6.79
N VAL A 352 -9.37 17.76 6.53
CA VAL A 352 -8.20 17.57 7.40
C VAL A 352 -8.30 18.56 8.56
N ALA A 353 -8.55 18.04 9.74
CA ALA A 353 -8.65 18.82 10.98
C ALA A 353 -7.33 18.94 11.74
N GLY A 354 -6.32 18.15 11.36
CA GLY A 354 -4.99 18.19 11.97
C GLY A 354 -4.06 17.12 11.45
N GLN A 355 -2.81 17.19 11.91
CA GLN A 355 -1.77 16.20 11.73
C GLN A 355 -1.10 15.98 13.08
N LEU A 356 -1.13 14.75 13.60
CA LEU A 356 -0.46 14.43 14.86
C LEU A 356 1.03 14.21 14.65
N SER A 357 1.83 14.60 15.63
CA SER A 357 3.17 14.02 15.77
C SER A 357 3.09 12.65 16.46
N SER A 358 4.16 11.87 16.38
CA SER A 358 4.25 10.59 17.10
C SER A 358 4.14 10.78 18.63
N GLU A 359 4.62 11.91 19.18
CA GLU A 359 4.50 12.24 20.60
C GLU A 359 3.04 12.56 20.96
N GLN A 360 2.35 13.30 20.11
CA GLN A 360 0.93 13.62 20.30
C GLN A 360 0.07 12.37 20.24
N PHE A 361 0.33 11.47 19.28
CA PHE A 361 -0.36 10.19 19.20
C PHE A 361 -0.17 9.38 20.50
N LYS A 362 1.07 9.20 20.96
CA LYS A 362 1.36 8.52 22.23
C LYS A 362 0.72 9.20 23.44
N ALA A 363 0.66 10.53 23.47
CA ALA A 363 -0.05 11.25 24.53
C ALA A 363 -1.56 11.03 24.52
N SER A 364 -2.15 10.75 23.35
CA SER A 364 -3.57 10.41 23.22
C SER A 364 -3.92 9.00 23.72
N GLU A 365 -2.91 8.13 23.85
CA GLU A 365 -3.07 6.75 24.38
C GLU A 365 -3.06 6.70 25.91
N VAL A 366 -2.80 7.82 26.59
CA VAL A 366 -2.79 7.90 28.06
C VAL A 366 -3.72 8.99 28.56
N GLN A 367 -4.20 8.85 29.79
CA GLN A 367 -4.98 9.91 30.44
C GLN A 367 -4.08 11.10 30.75
N GLY A 368 -4.39 12.27 30.26
CA GLY A 368 -3.59 13.47 30.47
C GLY A 368 -3.58 14.42 29.29
N GLY A 369 -4.06 13.99 28.19
CA GLY A 369 -4.39 14.75 26.99
C GLY A 369 -3.42 15.85 26.57
N TRP A 370 -3.54 16.19 25.33
CA TRP A 370 -2.97 17.42 24.77
C TRP A 370 -4.09 18.12 24.00
N SER A 371 -4.04 19.42 23.89
CA SER A 371 -5.15 20.20 23.31
C SER A 371 -4.82 20.91 22.00
N LYS A 372 -3.65 20.63 21.38
CA LYS A 372 -3.17 21.47 20.27
C LYS A 372 -2.42 20.68 19.20
N GLY A 373 -3.04 20.42 18.12
CA GLY A 373 -2.48 19.85 16.87
C GLY A 373 -3.49 19.96 15.76
N LEU A 374 -4.74 20.27 16.14
CA LEU A 374 -5.81 20.47 15.17
C LEU A 374 -5.70 21.86 14.55
N TYR A 375 -5.96 21.98 13.28
CA TYR A 375 -6.01 23.27 12.60
C TYR A 375 -7.20 24.09 13.13
N PRO A 376 -7.03 25.38 13.38
CA PRO A 376 -8.14 26.24 13.80
C PRO A 376 -9.26 26.30 12.73
N HIS A 377 -8.89 26.07 11.47
CA HIS A 377 -9.81 25.98 10.34
C HIS A 377 -9.49 24.71 9.55
N PRO A 378 -10.32 23.65 9.66
CA PRO A 378 -10.15 22.44 8.88
C PRO A 378 -10.11 22.72 7.38
N SER A 379 -9.25 22.01 6.66
CA SER A 379 -9.11 22.19 5.21
C SER A 379 -9.84 21.08 4.47
N SER A 380 -10.79 21.47 3.59
CA SER A 380 -11.52 20.52 2.75
C SER A 380 -10.60 19.84 1.74
N ARG A 381 -10.78 18.53 1.57
CA ARG A 381 -10.07 17.68 0.64
C ARG A 381 -11.05 16.94 -0.25
N ARG A 382 -10.60 16.63 -1.46
CA ARG A 382 -11.38 15.84 -2.42
C ARG A 382 -10.50 14.87 -3.16
N SER A 383 -10.93 13.61 -3.21
CA SER A 383 -10.20 12.54 -3.92
C SER A 383 -8.74 12.46 -3.48
N GLU A 384 -8.52 12.49 -2.18
CA GLU A 384 -7.20 12.34 -1.56
C GLU A 384 -7.20 11.13 -0.61
N PHE A 385 -6.01 10.58 -0.34
CA PHE A 385 -5.80 9.49 0.61
C PHE A 385 -5.40 10.07 1.97
N PRO A 386 -6.10 9.75 3.07
CA PRO A 386 -5.71 10.14 4.41
C PRO A 386 -4.41 9.44 4.82
N LEU A 387 -3.32 10.19 4.93
CA LEU A 387 -2.03 9.66 5.35
C LEU A 387 -1.99 9.42 6.85
N ASP A 388 -0.99 8.62 7.27
CA ASP A 388 -0.77 8.28 8.68
C ASP A 388 -0.75 9.51 9.58
N LEU A 389 -1.39 9.39 10.76
CA LEU A 389 -1.55 10.42 11.79
C LEU A 389 -2.34 11.68 11.36
N SER A 390 -2.99 11.66 10.19
CA SER A 390 -3.95 12.72 9.82
C SER A 390 -5.24 12.63 10.66
N VAL A 391 -5.71 13.76 11.16
CA VAL A 391 -7.01 13.86 11.84
C VAL A 391 -8.07 14.35 10.87
N ILE A 392 -9.13 13.57 10.70
CA ILE A 392 -10.11 13.69 9.64
C ILE A 392 -11.52 13.95 10.22
N ASN A 393 -12.26 14.82 9.57
CA ASN A 393 -13.71 14.97 9.75
C ASN A 393 -14.41 14.46 8.49
N PHE A 394 -15.31 13.52 8.66
CA PHE A 394 -16.18 12.97 7.60
C PHE A 394 -17.56 13.61 7.59
#